data_927b7416ee791ef80995faef4e779a61
#
_entry.id   927b7416ee791ef80995faef4e779a61
#
_cell.length_a   1.000
_cell.length_b   1.000
_cell.length_c   1.000
_cell.angle_alpha   90.00
_cell.angle_beta   90.00
_cell.angle_gamma   90.00
#
_symmetry.space_group_name_H-M   'P 1'
#
loop_
_entity.id
_entity.type
_entity.pdbx_description
1 polymer ?
#
loop_
_entity_poly.entity_id
_entity_poly.type
_entity_poly.pdbx_seq_one_letter_code
_entity_poly.pdbx_strand_id
1 'polypeptide(L)'
;MELKTILHWISFAVLVFIFGYAGLYKVIKLPHMMQGMQSMGFGTMATLLIGYAEVIGVVGLIVGIFIPPFKIVSVLWLWPFAIGALVAHFSHQHPFPEYLNAMLVCIMPLIILTTDKHFRIIIT
;
A
#
# COMPACT_ATOMS: atom_id res chain seq x y z
N MET A 1 -14.25 22.87 1.50
CA MET A 1 -13.91 21.50 1.06
C MET A 1 -14.58 20.51 1.99
N GLU A 2 -15.23 19.51 1.44
CA GLU A 2 -15.92 18.52 2.25
C GLU A 2 -14.95 17.63 3.01
N LEU A 3 -15.37 17.19 4.19
CA LEU A 3 -14.59 16.26 4.99
C LEU A 3 -14.21 15.00 4.22
N LYS A 4 -15.16 14.49 3.42
CA LYS A 4 -14.95 13.31 2.59
C LYS A 4 -13.80 13.47 1.61
N THR A 5 -13.71 14.64 0.97
CA THR A 5 -12.61 14.95 0.05
C THR A 5 -11.29 15.04 0.78
N ILE A 6 -11.27 15.66 1.96
CA ILE A 6 -10.07 15.77 2.78
C ILE A 6 -9.57 14.37 3.18
N LEU A 7 -10.48 13.51 3.68
CA LEU A 7 -10.13 12.15 4.07
C LEU A 7 -9.60 11.33 2.88
N HIS A 8 -10.23 11.50 1.71
CA HIS A 8 -9.80 10.81 0.49
C HIS A 8 -8.34 11.12 0.16
N TRP A 9 -7.98 12.40 0.11
CA TRP A 9 -6.65 12.81 -0.31
C TRP A 9 -5.59 12.58 0.75
N ILE A 10 -5.95 12.67 2.05
CA ILE A 10 -5.04 12.31 3.13
C ILE A 10 -4.73 10.81 3.05
N SER A 11 -5.74 9.97 2.88
CA SER A 11 -5.57 8.53 2.76
C SER A 11 -4.74 8.17 1.54
N PHE A 12 -4.99 8.84 0.42
CA PHE A 12 -4.22 8.67 -0.81
C PHE A 12 -2.74 9.00 -0.58
N ALA A 13 -2.46 10.14 0.06
CA ALA A 13 -1.08 10.55 0.32
C ALA A 13 -0.36 9.57 1.24
N VAL A 14 -1.04 9.08 2.29
CA VAL A 14 -0.46 8.09 3.21
C VAL A 14 -0.14 6.80 2.46
N LEU A 15 -1.05 6.33 1.62
CA LEU A 15 -0.86 5.11 0.85
C LEU A 15 0.33 5.23 -0.10
N VAL A 16 0.43 6.34 -0.83
CA VAL A 16 1.56 6.61 -1.73
C VAL A 16 2.87 6.65 -0.95
N PHE A 17 2.89 7.33 0.18
CA PHE A 17 4.10 7.47 0.98
C PHE A 17 4.59 6.12 1.52
N ILE A 18 3.69 5.35 2.14
CA ILE A 18 4.09 4.07 2.76
C ILE A 18 4.53 3.06 1.71
N PHE A 19 3.74 2.84 0.66
CA PHE A 19 4.13 1.89 -0.39
C PHE A 19 5.29 2.41 -1.22
N GLY A 20 5.39 3.73 -1.38
CA GLY A 20 6.50 4.34 -2.11
C GLY A 20 7.84 4.01 -1.48
N TYR A 21 8.00 4.30 -0.19
CA TYR A 21 9.28 4.00 0.45
C TYR A 21 9.47 2.48 0.66
N ALA A 22 8.40 1.75 0.99
CA ALA A 22 8.53 0.31 1.21
C ALA A 22 8.94 -0.42 -0.07
N GLY A 23 8.32 -0.09 -1.19
CA GLY A 23 8.68 -0.69 -2.47
C GLY A 23 10.07 -0.30 -2.93
N LEU A 24 10.40 1.00 -2.81
CA LEU A 24 11.70 1.50 -3.20
C LEU A 24 12.82 0.86 -2.39
N TYR A 25 12.64 0.76 -1.07
CA TYR A 25 13.65 0.15 -0.19
C TYR A 25 13.88 -1.33 -0.52
N LYS A 26 12.84 -2.04 -0.95
CA LYS A 26 12.98 -3.43 -1.39
C LYS A 26 13.75 -3.51 -2.71
N VAL A 27 13.43 -2.64 -3.66
CA VAL A 27 14.05 -2.66 -4.99
C VAL A 27 15.54 -2.34 -4.92
N ILE A 28 15.92 -1.34 -4.09
CA ILE A 28 17.33 -0.97 -3.92
C ILE A 28 18.06 -1.83 -2.91
N LYS A 29 17.38 -2.81 -2.31
CA LYS A 29 17.96 -3.79 -1.38
C LYS A 29 18.61 -3.15 -0.16
N LEU A 30 17.91 -2.19 0.47
CA LEU A 30 18.43 -1.63 1.73
C LEU A 30 18.60 -2.74 2.77
N PRO A 31 19.75 -2.83 3.46
CA PRO A 31 20.02 -3.95 4.37
C PRO A 31 18.95 -4.14 5.44
N HIS A 32 18.47 -3.07 6.04
CA HIS A 32 17.43 -3.16 7.09
C HIS A 32 16.15 -3.79 6.54
N MET A 33 15.73 -3.35 5.35
CA MET A 33 14.54 -3.89 4.70
C MET A 33 14.72 -5.37 4.34
N MET A 34 15.88 -5.74 3.79
CA MET A 34 16.16 -7.12 3.41
C MET A 34 16.18 -8.04 4.63
N GLN A 35 16.78 -7.58 5.72
CA GLN A 35 16.81 -8.35 6.98
C GLN A 35 15.41 -8.56 7.54
N GLY A 36 14.58 -7.51 7.53
CA GLY A 36 13.21 -7.60 7.99
C GLY A 36 12.40 -8.61 7.19
N MET A 37 12.53 -8.56 5.87
CA MET A 37 11.81 -9.49 4.99
C MET A 37 12.28 -10.94 5.20
N GLN A 38 13.59 -11.15 5.33
CA GLN A 38 14.11 -12.49 5.59
C GLN A 38 13.62 -13.04 6.92
N SER A 39 13.52 -12.19 7.93
CA SER A 39 13.03 -12.62 9.25
C SER A 39 11.58 -13.08 9.20
N MET A 40 10.80 -12.61 8.22
CA MET A 40 9.42 -13.01 8.00
C MET A 40 9.28 -14.15 6.97
N GLY A 41 10.40 -14.72 6.53
CA GLY A 41 10.37 -15.85 5.62
C GLY A 41 10.43 -15.48 4.14
N PHE A 42 10.61 -14.21 3.80
CA PHE A 42 10.71 -13.78 2.41
C PHE A 42 12.17 -13.75 1.97
N GLY A 43 12.51 -14.51 0.94
CA GLY A 43 13.84 -14.48 0.35
C GLY A 43 14.08 -13.25 -0.49
N THR A 44 15.31 -13.12 -1.01
CA THR A 44 15.69 -11.98 -1.84
C THR A 44 14.81 -11.82 -3.07
N MET A 45 14.54 -12.92 -3.78
CA MET A 45 13.71 -12.86 -5.00
C MET A 45 12.28 -12.44 -4.68
N ALA A 46 11.68 -13.02 -3.64
CA ALA A 46 10.32 -12.67 -3.22
C ALA A 46 10.24 -11.19 -2.83
N THR A 47 11.24 -10.71 -2.08
CA THR A 47 11.29 -9.31 -1.67
C THR A 47 11.38 -8.37 -2.86
N LEU A 48 12.20 -8.69 -3.86
CA LEU A 48 12.33 -7.87 -5.07
C LEU A 48 11.03 -7.86 -5.87
N LEU A 49 10.39 -9.01 -6.03
CA LEU A 49 9.12 -9.10 -6.77
C LEU A 49 8.04 -8.26 -6.09
N ILE A 50 7.94 -8.37 -4.77
CA ILE A 50 6.98 -7.55 -4.00
C ILE A 50 7.32 -6.08 -4.15
N GLY A 51 8.59 -5.71 -4.04
CA GLY A 51 9.03 -4.32 -4.18
C GLY A 51 8.68 -3.73 -5.53
N TYR A 52 8.95 -4.43 -6.61
CA TYR A 52 8.61 -3.97 -7.96
C TYR A 52 7.10 -3.84 -8.13
N ALA A 53 6.33 -4.78 -7.61
CA ALA A 53 4.86 -4.71 -7.67
C ALA A 53 4.34 -3.49 -6.90
N GLU A 54 4.92 -3.19 -5.74
CA GLU A 54 4.54 -2.03 -4.96
C GLU A 54 4.87 -0.72 -5.67
N VAL A 55 6.05 -0.63 -6.29
CA VAL A 55 6.46 0.56 -7.06
C VAL A 55 5.53 0.75 -8.26
N ILE A 56 5.19 -0.32 -8.97
CA ILE A 56 4.24 -0.25 -10.09
C ILE A 56 2.89 0.29 -9.62
N GLY A 57 2.42 -0.20 -8.46
CA GLY A 57 1.17 0.28 -7.89
C GLY A 57 1.21 1.76 -7.53
N VAL A 58 2.33 2.24 -6.97
CA VAL A 58 2.50 3.65 -6.64
C VAL A 58 2.51 4.52 -7.88
N VAL A 59 3.20 4.09 -8.95
CA VAL A 59 3.18 4.80 -10.22
C VAL A 59 1.75 4.89 -10.74
N GLY A 60 0.99 3.79 -10.65
CA GLY A 60 -0.41 3.78 -11.04
C GLY A 60 -1.27 4.75 -10.22
N LEU A 61 -1.00 4.88 -8.92
CA LEU A 61 -1.69 5.84 -8.07
C LEU A 61 -1.43 7.27 -8.53
N ILE A 62 -0.18 7.58 -8.86
CA ILE A 62 0.20 8.92 -9.33
C ILE A 62 -0.46 9.22 -10.67
N VAL A 63 -0.44 8.27 -11.60
CA VAL A 63 -1.15 8.40 -12.88
C VAL A 63 -2.64 8.58 -12.64
N GLY A 64 -3.16 7.92 -11.63
CA GLY A 64 -4.58 7.99 -11.25
C GLY A 64 -5.05 9.37 -10.78
N ILE A 65 -4.12 10.27 -10.42
CA ILE A 65 -4.47 11.67 -10.12
C ILE A 65 -5.05 12.32 -11.37
N PHE A 66 -4.51 11.98 -12.55
CA PHE A 66 -4.90 12.55 -13.84
C PHE A 66 -5.93 11.68 -14.56
N ILE A 67 -5.85 10.37 -14.40
CA ILE A 67 -6.73 9.40 -15.07
C ILE A 67 -7.38 8.53 -13.98
N PRO A 68 -8.58 8.90 -13.49
CA PRO A 68 -9.19 8.30 -12.30
C PRO A 68 -9.28 6.76 -12.28
N PRO A 69 -9.57 6.04 -13.37
CA PRO A 69 -9.60 4.58 -13.31
C PRO A 69 -8.28 3.95 -12.85
N PHE A 70 -7.14 4.56 -13.15
CA PHE A 70 -5.85 4.05 -12.69
C PHE A 70 -5.72 4.10 -11.18
N LYS A 71 -6.32 5.12 -10.53
CA LYS A 71 -6.31 5.21 -9.07
C LYS A 71 -7.02 4.02 -8.44
N ILE A 72 -8.21 3.70 -8.91
CA ILE A 72 -8.99 2.59 -8.37
C ILE A 72 -8.28 1.26 -8.59
N VAL A 73 -7.81 1.01 -9.81
CA VAL A 73 -7.11 -0.22 -10.13
C VAL A 73 -5.85 -0.36 -9.28
N SER A 74 -5.09 0.72 -9.10
CA SER A 74 -3.85 0.70 -8.32
C SER A 74 -4.11 0.45 -6.84
N VAL A 75 -5.16 1.04 -6.28
CA VAL A 75 -5.56 0.77 -4.90
C VAL A 75 -5.89 -0.72 -4.73
N LEU A 76 -6.66 -1.29 -5.65
CA LEU A 76 -6.99 -2.70 -5.61
C LEU A 76 -5.77 -3.60 -5.83
N TRP A 77 -4.82 -3.15 -6.65
CA TRP A 77 -3.56 -3.86 -6.89
C TRP A 77 -2.70 -3.91 -5.62
N LEU A 78 -2.61 -2.79 -4.90
CA LEU A 78 -1.76 -2.69 -3.71
C LEU A 78 -2.38 -3.33 -2.47
N TRP A 79 -3.70 -3.41 -2.40
CA TRP A 79 -4.40 -3.89 -1.20
C TRP A 79 -3.98 -5.29 -0.76
N PRO A 80 -3.87 -6.30 -1.66
CA PRO A 80 -3.40 -7.63 -1.25
C PRO A 80 -2.02 -7.61 -0.60
N PHE A 81 -1.12 -6.73 -1.06
CA PHE A 81 0.21 -6.61 -0.46
C PHE A 81 0.11 -6.04 0.96
N ALA A 82 -0.79 -5.09 1.18
CA ALA A 82 -1.03 -4.56 2.52
C ALA A 82 -1.57 -5.64 3.46
N ILE A 83 -2.55 -6.41 3.01
CA ILE A 83 -3.15 -7.49 3.79
C ILE A 83 -2.09 -8.55 4.09
N GLY A 84 -1.31 -8.93 3.08
CA GLY A 84 -0.24 -9.92 3.24
C GLY A 84 0.81 -9.47 4.25
N ALA A 85 1.19 -8.19 4.21
CA ALA A 85 2.16 -7.64 5.16
C ALA A 85 1.60 -7.67 6.58
N LEU A 86 0.35 -7.31 6.77
CA LEU A 86 -0.27 -7.34 8.09
C LEU A 86 -0.36 -8.77 8.64
N VAL A 87 -0.75 -9.72 7.80
CA VAL A 87 -0.79 -11.14 8.19
C VAL A 87 0.61 -11.63 8.57
N ALA A 88 1.64 -11.25 7.80
CA ALA A 88 3.02 -11.65 8.09
C ALA A 88 3.47 -11.12 9.45
N HIS A 89 3.18 -9.86 9.77
CA HIS A 89 3.52 -9.29 11.07
C HIS A 89 2.81 -10.02 12.20
N PHE A 90 1.52 -10.30 12.05
CA PHE A 90 0.75 -11.02 13.07
C PHE A 90 1.24 -12.46 13.23
N SER A 91 1.58 -13.13 12.14
CA SER A 91 2.10 -14.51 12.19
C SER A 91 3.41 -14.59 12.98
N HIS A 92 4.22 -13.55 12.94
CA HIS A 92 5.49 -13.48 13.65
C HIS A 92 5.37 -12.75 15.00
N GLN A 93 4.15 -12.47 15.43
CA GLN A 93 3.85 -11.87 16.74
C GLN A 93 4.60 -10.56 16.98
N HIS A 94 4.72 -9.72 15.93
CA HIS A 94 5.36 -8.43 16.04
C HIS A 94 4.54 -7.46 16.89
N PRO A 95 5.19 -6.57 17.68
CA PRO A 95 4.46 -5.58 18.47
C PRO A 95 3.84 -4.50 17.60
N PHE A 96 2.88 -3.78 18.16
CA PHE A 96 2.11 -2.76 17.44
C PHE A 96 2.96 -1.77 16.62
N PRO A 97 4.07 -1.20 17.15
CA PRO A 97 4.85 -0.25 16.35
C PRO A 97 5.39 -0.84 15.05
N GLU A 98 5.67 -2.15 15.01
CA GLU A 98 6.21 -2.79 13.83
C GLU A 98 5.18 -3.05 12.75
N TYR A 99 3.90 -3.27 13.12
CA TYR A 99 2.86 -3.53 12.12
C TYR A 99 1.95 -2.33 11.86
N LEU A 100 2.21 -1.19 12.50
CA LEU A 100 1.36 0.00 12.35
C LEU A 100 1.22 0.42 10.88
N ASN A 101 2.33 0.47 10.14
CA ASN A 101 2.29 0.87 8.73
C ASN A 101 1.46 -0.10 7.90
N ALA A 102 1.60 -1.41 8.14
CA ALA A 102 0.81 -2.41 7.43
C ALA A 102 -0.68 -2.25 7.73
N MET A 103 -1.02 -1.96 8.98
CA MET A 103 -2.42 -1.73 9.36
C MET A 103 -2.98 -0.48 8.67
N LEU A 104 -2.20 0.61 8.63
CA LEU A 104 -2.62 1.83 7.96
C LEU A 104 -2.89 1.59 6.47
N VAL A 105 -2.01 0.88 5.77
CA VAL A 105 -2.21 0.63 4.34
C VAL A 105 -3.29 -0.41 4.06
N CYS A 106 -3.75 -1.14 5.06
CA CYS A 106 -4.96 -1.97 4.94
C CYS A 106 -6.23 -1.13 5.06
N ILE A 107 -6.21 -0.09 5.89
CA ILE A 107 -7.36 0.77 6.14
C ILE A 107 -7.52 1.85 5.06
N MET A 108 -6.41 2.44 4.61
CA MET A 108 -6.47 3.54 3.64
C MET A 108 -7.21 3.19 2.34
N PRO A 109 -7.06 1.99 1.76
CA PRO A 109 -7.86 1.62 0.58
C PRO A 109 -9.36 1.66 0.83
N LEU A 110 -9.81 1.24 2.00
CA LEU A 110 -11.23 1.31 2.36
C LEU A 110 -11.72 2.77 2.33
N ILE A 111 -10.96 3.67 2.92
CA ILE A 111 -11.31 5.09 2.94
C ILE A 111 -11.31 5.65 1.51
N ILE A 112 -10.28 5.35 0.73
CA ILE A 112 -10.18 5.84 -0.64
C ILE A 112 -11.35 5.36 -1.48
N LEU A 113 -11.65 4.07 -1.45
CA LEU A 113 -12.72 3.49 -2.27
C LEU A 113 -14.10 4.01 -1.86
N THR A 114 -14.34 4.15 -0.54
CA THR A 114 -15.63 4.64 -0.06
C THR A 114 -15.85 6.14 -0.29
N THR A 115 -14.76 6.89 -0.46
CA THR A 115 -14.82 8.33 -0.71
C THR A 115 -14.61 8.70 -2.18
N ASP A 116 -14.29 7.74 -3.03
CA ASP A 116 -14.07 7.98 -4.45
C ASP A 116 -15.40 7.97 -5.20
N LYS A 117 -15.72 9.09 -5.84
CA LYS A 117 -16.99 9.21 -6.55
C LYS A 117 -17.10 8.33 -7.78
N HIS A 118 -15.97 7.98 -8.41
CA HIS A 118 -15.97 7.10 -9.57
C HIS A 118 -16.27 5.66 -9.17
N PHE A 119 -15.69 5.21 -8.06
CA PHE A 119 -15.93 3.87 -7.55
C PHE A 119 -17.36 3.71 -7.05
N ARG A 120 -17.92 4.77 -6.45
CA ARG A 120 -19.31 4.75 -5.97
C ARG A 120 -20.32 4.56 -7.09
N ILE A 121 -20.03 5.07 -8.27
CA ILE A 121 -20.88 4.87 -9.44
C ILE A 121 -20.94 3.39 -9.80
N ILE A 122 -19.85 2.66 -9.63
CA ILE A 122 -19.76 1.24 -9.96
C ILE A 122 -20.58 0.39 -8.99
N ILE A 123 -20.56 0.72 -7.70
CA ILE A 123 -21.19 -0.11 -6.66
C ILE A 123 -22.60 0.33 -6.30
N THR A 124 -23.01 1.49 -6.75
CA THR A 124 -24.38 1.99 -6.52
C THR A 124 -25.20 1.98 -7.79
#